data_3a3e89023a537ee4ca931e39d5bfdb99
#
_entry.id   3a3e89023a537ee4ca931e39d5bfdb99
#
_cell.length_a   1.000
_cell.length_b   1.000
_cell.length_c   1.000
_cell.angle_alpha   90.00
_cell.angle_beta   90.00
_cell.angle_gamma   90.00
#
_symmetry.space_group_name_H-M   'P 1'
#
loop_
_entity.id
_entity.type
_entity.pdbx_description
1 polymer ?
#
loop_
_entity_poly.entity_id
_entity_poly.type
_entity_poly.pdbx_seq_one_letter_code
_entity_poly.pdbx_strand_id
1 'polypeptide(L)' 'EVDPNGLRVWGENGRLHIQTPVMDTACIVTFEGRLYRNLSLPVGETITSIPQGSYIIYVGNQSYKIRF' A
#
# COMPACT_ATOMS: atom_id res chain seq x y z
N GLU A 1 -6.84 5.98 -2.76
CA GLU A 1 -7.32 5.79 -4.13
C GLU A 1 -8.12 4.51 -4.26
N VAL A 2 -9.16 4.51 -5.07
CA VAL A 2 -10.03 3.35 -5.27
C VAL A 2 -9.94 2.94 -6.72
N ASP A 3 -9.62 1.67 -6.99
CA ASP A 3 -9.61 1.21 -8.36
C ASP A 3 -10.89 0.43 -8.67
N PRO A 4 -11.15 0.12 -9.96
CA PRO A 4 -12.39 -0.55 -10.36
C PRO A 4 -12.58 -1.93 -9.74
N ASN A 5 -11.51 -2.56 -9.26
CA ASN A 5 -11.58 -3.88 -8.65
C ASN A 5 -11.88 -3.84 -7.16
N GLY A 6 -12.10 -2.65 -6.60
CA GLY A 6 -12.41 -2.50 -5.19
C GLY A 6 -11.21 -2.36 -4.28
N LEU A 7 -10.00 -2.34 -4.84
CA LEU A 7 -8.79 -2.13 -4.05
C LEU A 7 -8.67 -0.65 -3.69
N ARG A 8 -8.40 -0.37 -2.42
CA ARG A 8 -8.20 1.00 -1.94
C ARG A 8 -6.85 1.08 -1.22
N VAL A 9 -6.08 2.11 -1.55
CA VAL A 9 -4.78 2.36 -0.92
C VAL A 9 -4.72 3.83 -0.58
N TRP A 10 -4.47 4.16 0.70
CA TRP A 10 -4.36 5.57 1.10
C TRP A 10 -3.47 5.70 2.31
N GLY A 11 -2.98 6.92 2.55
CA GLY A 11 -2.17 7.26 3.71
C GLY A 11 -2.92 8.21 4.61
N GLU A 12 -2.83 7.99 5.92
CA GLU A 12 -3.48 8.83 6.90
C GLU A 12 -2.75 8.74 8.23
N ASN A 13 -2.38 9.88 8.80
CA ASN A 13 -1.77 9.96 10.12
C ASN A 13 -0.52 9.07 10.26
N GLY A 14 0.32 9.04 9.24
CA GLY A 14 1.56 8.24 9.25
C GLY A 14 1.34 6.76 9.11
N ARG A 15 0.15 6.35 8.68
CA ARG A 15 -0.18 4.94 8.48
C ARG A 15 -0.63 4.70 7.06
N LEU A 16 -0.22 3.55 6.54
CA LEU A 16 -0.67 3.09 5.24
C LEU A 16 -1.88 2.18 5.44
N HIS A 17 -2.96 2.48 4.74
CA HIS A 17 -4.18 1.70 4.76
C HIS A 17 -4.35 1.03 3.40
N ILE A 18 -4.56 -0.27 3.40
CA ILE A 18 -4.83 -1.02 2.19
C ILE A 18 -6.07 -1.86 2.44
N GLN A 19 -7.09 -1.67 1.61
CA GLN A 19 -8.31 -2.46 1.67
C GLN A 19 -8.43 -3.24 0.38
N THR A 20 -8.49 -4.57 0.48
CA THR A 20 -8.51 -5.44 -0.69
C THR A 20 -9.67 -6.44 -0.57
N PRO A 21 -10.39 -6.69 -1.68
CA PRO A 21 -11.46 -7.69 -1.69
C PRO A 21 -10.95 -9.12 -1.83
N VAL A 22 -9.66 -9.30 -2.15
CA VAL A 22 -9.07 -10.63 -2.31
C VAL A 22 -7.71 -10.65 -1.62
N MET A 23 -7.25 -11.83 -1.23
CA MET A 23 -5.91 -11.99 -0.68
C MET A 23 -4.88 -11.58 -1.72
N ASP A 24 -3.83 -10.85 -1.29
CA ASP A 24 -2.79 -10.40 -2.18
C ASP A 24 -1.53 -10.09 -1.37
N THR A 25 -0.52 -9.57 -2.04
CA THR A 25 0.73 -9.16 -1.42
C THR A 25 1.01 -7.73 -1.84
N ALA A 26 1.43 -6.91 -0.88
CA ALA A 26 1.86 -5.53 -1.16
C ALA A 26 3.37 -5.44 -1.03
N CYS A 27 3.98 -4.71 -1.97
CA CYS A 27 5.40 -4.41 -1.93
C CYS A 27 5.53 -2.90 -1.79
N ILE A 28 6.13 -2.44 -0.69
CA ILE A 28 6.31 -1.03 -0.42
C ILE A 28 7.74 -0.65 -0.75
N VAL A 29 7.89 0.29 -1.67
CA VAL A 29 9.20 0.71 -2.18
C VAL A 29 9.34 2.20 -1.92
N THR A 30 10.52 2.64 -1.47
CA THR A 30 10.79 4.06 -1.31
C THR A 30 10.85 4.72 -2.69
N PHE A 31 10.74 6.05 -2.70
CA PHE A 31 10.78 6.78 -3.97
C PHE A 31 12.12 6.62 -4.68
N GLU A 32 13.19 6.27 -3.95
CA GLU A 32 14.49 6.00 -4.56
C GLU A 32 14.62 4.60 -5.12
N GLY A 33 13.58 3.76 -4.99
CA GLY A 33 13.60 2.41 -5.53
C GLY A 33 14.04 1.33 -4.56
N ARG A 34 14.15 1.65 -3.27
CA ARG A 34 14.54 0.67 -2.25
C ARG A 34 13.32 -0.02 -1.69
N LEU A 35 13.41 -1.33 -1.56
CA LEU A 35 12.36 -2.09 -0.89
C LEU A 35 12.32 -1.70 0.58
N TYR A 36 11.16 -1.24 1.04
CA TYR A 36 10.95 -0.95 2.44
C TYR A 36 10.37 -2.16 3.18
N ARG A 37 9.31 -2.75 2.62
CA ARG A 37 8.63 -3.86 3.29
C ARG A 37 7.72 -4.58 2.31
N ASN A 38 7.59 -5.90 2.49
CA ASN A 38 6.55 -6.70 1.85
C ASN A 38 5.48 -7.01 2.89
N LEU A 39 4.22 -6.96 2.49
CA LEU A 39 3.09 -7.24 3.36
C LEU A 39 2.21 -8.30 2.74
N SER A 40 1.80 -9.27 3.55
CA SER A 40 0.73 -10.18 3.16
C SER A 40 -0.59 -9.53 3.50
N LEU A 41 -1.48 -9.45 2.53
CA LEU A 41 -2.76 -8.77 2.68
C LEU A 41 -3.87 -9.80 2.76
N PRO A 42 -4.51 -9.95 3.92
CA PRO A 42 -5.75 -10.73 3.99
C PRO A 42 -6.88 -9.94 3.33
N VAL A 43 -7.97 -10.61 3.06
CA VAL A 43 -9.19 -9.92 2.63
C VAL A 43 -9.58 -8.91 3.70
N GLY A 44 -9.90 -7.69 3.28
CA GLY A 44 -10.26 -6.63 4.20
C GLY A 44 -9.20 -5.56 4.28
N GLU A 45 -9.12 -4.90 5.43
CA GLU A 45 -8.22 -3.77 5.62
C GLU A 45 -6.97 -4.17 6.37
N THR A 46 -5.83 -3.71 5.88
CA THR A 46 -4.53 -3.85 6.55
C THR A 46 -3.99 -2.45 6.80
N ILE A 47 -3.53 -2.20 8.03
CA ILE A 47 -2.99 -0.91 8.44
C ILE A 47 -1.57 -1.15 8.94
N THR A 48 -0.62 -0.36 8.46
CA THR A 48 0.76 -0.46 8.92
C THR A 48 1.34 0.93 9.07
N SER A 49 2.18 1.11 10.11
CA SER A 49 2.88 2.37 10.32
C SER A 49 4.01 2.50 9.30
N ILE A 50 4.23 3.73 8.84
CA ILE A 50 5.23 3.98 7.83
C ILE A 50 5.92 5.31 8.15
N PRO A 51 7.25 5.40 8.02
CA PRO A 51 7.94 6.66 8.25
C PRO A 51 7.52 7.71 7.24
N GLN A 52 7.68 8.97 7.62
CA GLN A 52 7.40 10.09 6.74
C GLN A 52 8.24 9.96 5.47
N GLY A 53 7.61 10.24 4.31
CA GLY A 53 8.30 10.19 3.04
C GLY A 53 7.35 9.84 1.91
N SER A 54 7.91 9.61 0.74
CA SER A 54 7.15 9.23 -0.45
C SER A 54 7.45 7.78 -0.80
N TYR A 55 6.40 7.04 -1.13
CA TYR A 55 6.50 5.61 -1.39
C TYR A 55 5.70 5.21 -2.59
N ILE A 56 6.09 4.10 -3.20
CA ILE A 56 5.31 3.46 -4.25
C ILE A 56 4.87 2.11 -3.69
N ILE A 57 3.57 1.88 -3.70
CA ILE A 57 2.99 0.64 -3.17
C ILE A 57 2.49 -0.18 -4.36
N TYR A 58 3.05 -1.37 -4.51
CA TYR A 58 2.64 -2.31 -5.56
C TYR A 58 1.74 -3.35 -4.96
N VAL A 59 0.53 -3.49 -5.50
CA VAL A 59 -0.40 -4.54 -5.10
C VAL A 59 -0.90 -5.21 -6.37
N GLY A 60 -0.57 -6.48 -6.54
CA GLY A 60 -0.90 -7.19 -7.77
C GLY A 60 -0.29 -6.48 -8.98
N ASN A 61 -1.13 -6.08 -9.93
CA ASN A 61 -0.70 -5.36 -11.12
C ASN A 61 -0.83 -3.86 -10.99
N GLN A 62 -1.17 -3.35 -9.81
CA GLN A 62 -1.42 -1.93 -9.59
C GLN A 62 -0.28 -1.31 -8.82
N SER A 63 -0.05 -0.02 -9.05
CA SER A 63 0.94 0.72 -8.28
C SER A 63 0.33 2.06 -7.85
N TYR A 64 0.70 2.50 -6.66
CA TYR A 64 0.16 3.71 -6.06
C TYR A 64 1.29 4.53 -5.48
N LYS A 65 1.29 5.83 -5.76
CA LYS A 65 2.24 6.75 -5.14
C LYS A 65 1.56 7.39 -3.94
N ILE A 66 2.14 7.19 -2.76
CA ILE A 66 1.58 7.70 -1.52
C ILE A 66 2.64 8.51 -0.81
N ARG A 67 2.25 9.65 -0.28
CA ARG A 67 3.13 10.53 0.46
C ARG A 67 2.63 10.67 1.89
N PHE A 68 3.54 10.50 2.81
CA PHE A 68 3.22 10.62 4.24
C PHE A 68 3.88 11.81 4.90
#